data_c40c0baf1394ebbf155de2fd64602a06
#
_entry.id   c40c0baf1394ebbf155de2fd64602a06
#
_cell.length_a   1.000
_cell.length_b   1.000
_cell.length_c   1.000
_cell.angle_alpha   90.00
_cell.angle_beta   90.00
_cell.angle_gamma   90.00
#
_symmetry.space_group_name_H-M   'P 1'
#
loop_
_entity.id
_entity.type
_entity.pdbx_description
1 polymer ?
#
loop_
_entity_poly.entity_id
_entity_poly.type
_entity_poly.pdbx_seq_one_letter_code
_entity_poly.pdbx_strand_id
1 'polypeptide(L)'
;QTIALETTDDLNSIIEGTQIKKVRVVDNKLFIQDLEKIVIFNLEGKYVGAINKRGRGHGEYLSLSTFDVNNNSKQIIIYDAFNHKLLFYNYAGNYIKQVEIPNTDLVRDFAVFPNGDMLFYTPDYNGKGIKRGLWQTDSTYTFKKQLVHIDDNNRFCSLTHNYLVHVNDTLISLMGEIDNNNLFYHITPDTITVSYKLKSDIVIPKRILGVDDYDIDKNPNKVYDKGGHYETDRVMICDILNNNIGFCTIITDKETKQSNRIYDGTDYAYTMQFVPPINFSDHNYLIGYYSSDIILKNPEFKETFYPDITAESNHIFYLTYHGYNTSAF
;
A
#
# COMPACT_ATOMS: atom_id res chain seq x y z
N GLN A 1 -11.42 15.52 -1.44
CA GLN A 1 -10.58 16.65 -0.99
C GLN A 1 -9.27 16.63 -1.74
N THR A 2 -8.87 17.78 -2.28
CA THR A 2 -7.55 17.99 -2.90
C THR A 2 -6.62 18.61 -1.88
N ILE A 3 -5.39 18.12 -1.79
CA ILE A 3 -4.36 18.59 -0.86
C ILE A 3 -3.10 18.90 -1.64
N ALA A 4 -2.77 20.18 -1.78
CA ALA A 4 -1.48 20.62 -2.29
C ALA A 4 -0.47 20.62 -1.15
N LEU A 5 0.63 19.88 -1.32
CA LEU A 5 1.64 19.75 -0.28
C LEU A 5 2.57 20.98 -0.28
N GLU A 6 2.78 21.52 0.89
CA GLU A 6 3.67 22.67 1.11
C GLU A 6 5.14 22.27 0.91
N THR A 7 5.87 23.11 0.19
CA THR A 7 7.33 23.07 0.15
C THR A 7 7.86 24.18 1.06
N THR A 8 8.80 23.85 1.95
CA THR A 8 9.42 24.78 2.87
C THR A 8 10.93 24.85 2.66
N ASP A 9 11.63 25.72 3.37
CA ASP A 9 13.10 25.78 3.37
C ASP A 9 13.75 24.51 3.97
N ASP A 10 12.98 23.70 4.71
CA ASP A 10 13.42 22.37 5.12
C ASP A 10 13.36 21.41 3.92
N LEU A 11 14.52 20.99 3.42
CA LEU A 11 14.63 20.05 2.30
C LEU A 11 13.91 18.72 2.53
N ASN A 12 13.65 18.38 3.79
CA ASN A 12 12.86 17.18 4.10
C ASN A 12 11.37 17.33 3.74
N SER A 13 10.86 18.55 3.53
CA SER A 13 9.50 18.78 3.07
C SER A 13 9.28 18.38 1.60
N ILE A 14 10.35 18.23 0.82
CA ILE A 14 10.29 17.92 -0.60
C ILE A 14 10.05 16.42 -0.79
N ILE A 15 9.05 16.07 -1.60
CA ILE A 15 8.82 14.70 -2.06
C ILE A 15 9.68 14.50 -3.33
N GLU A 16 10.70 13.66 -3.24
CA GLU A 16 11.69 13.45 -4.30
C GLU A 16 11.33 12.28 -5.23
N GLY A 17 10.61 11.29 -4.69
CA GLY A 17 10.30 10.07 -5.40
C GLY A 17 9.21 10.24 -6.44
N THR A 18 9.42 9.72 -7.63
CA THR A 18 8.36 9.56 -8.64
C THR A 18 7.36 8.46 -8.24
N GLN A 19 7.75 7.59 -7.32
CA GLN A 19 6.93 6.51 -6.78
C GLN A 19 6.93 6.57 -5.25
N ILE A 20 5.82 7.02 -4.72
CA ILE A 20 5.55 6.94 -3.29
C ILE A 20 5.26 5.48 -2.92
N LYS A 21 5.93 4.96 -1.89
CA LYS A 21 5.84 3.55 -1.52
C LYS A 21 4.64 3.24 -0.63
N LYS A 22 4.34 4.10 0.31
CA LYS A 22 3.21 3.92 1.24
C LYS A 22 2.70 5.25 1.76
N VAL A 23 1.40 5.34 1.96
CA VAL A 23 0.73 6.49 2.57
C VAL A 23 -0.18 6.00 3.69
N ARG A 24 -0.17 6.71 4.82
CA ARG A 24 -1.11 6.53 5.91
C ARG A 24 -1.81 7.85 6.22
N VAL A 25 -3.10 7.77 6.50
CA VAL A 25 -3.93 8.91 6.93
C VAL A 25 -4.41 8.66 8.34
N VAL A 26 -3.73 9.23 9.30
CA VAL A 26 -4.00 8.99 10.72
C VAL A 26 -3.98 10.31 11.48
N ASP A 27 -4.94 10.52 12.38
CA ASP A 27 -4.97 11.68 13.27
C ASP A 27 -4.87 13.03 12.52
N ASN A 28 -5.62 13.17 11.44
CA ASN A 28 -5.61 14.33 10.54
C ASN A 28 -4.23 14.66 9.95
N LYS A 29 -3.41 13.64 9.74
CA LYS A 29 -2.08 13.77 9.12
C LYS A 29 -1.91 12.76 8.00
N LEU A 30 -1.15 13.17 7.00
CA LEU A 30 -0.61 12.34 5.94
C LEU A 30 0.82 11.95 6.32
N PHE A 31 1.07 10.67 6.40
CA PHE A 31 2.41 10.09 6.53
C PHE A 31 2.77 9.46 5.19
N ILE A 32 3.79 9.98 4.54
CA ILE A 32 4.17 9.61 3.18
C ILE A 32 5.56 8.99 3.20
N GLN A 33 5.69 7.74 2.79
CA GLN A 33 7.00 7.13 2.56
C GLN A 33 7.51 7.52 1.19
N ASP A 34 8.52 8.38 1.19
CA ASP A 34 9.24 8.84 0.02
C ASP A 34 10.68 8.34 0.08
N LEU A 35 11.01 7.35 -0.75
CA LEU A 35 12.32 6.68 -0.75
C LEU A 35 12.72 6.17 0.65
N GLU A 36 13.70 6.83 1.28
CA GLU A 36 14.29 6.45 2.56
C GLU A 36 13.87 7.39 3.71
N LYS A 37 12.80 8.18 3.52
CA LYS A 37 12.25 9.08 4.53
C LYS A 37 10.75 8.96 4.66
N ILE A 38 10.20 9.37 5.80
CA ILE A 38 8.77 9.59 5.99
C ILE A 38 8.56 11.08 6.14
N VAL A 39 7.73 11.65 5.28
CA VAL A 39 7.34 13.06 5.33
C VAL A 39 5.93 13.15 5.90
N ILE A 40 5.70 14.12 6.77
CA ILE A 40 4.45 14.29 7.49
C ILE A 40 3.84 15.64 7.13
N PHE A 41 2.59 15.61 6.66
CA PHE A 41 1.77 16.80 6.41
C PHE A 41 0.47 16.70 7.20
N ASN A 42 -0.18 17.83 7.47
CA ASN A 42 -1.56 17.81 7.90
C ASN A 42 -2.52 17.72 6.68
N LEU A 43 -3.83 17.60 6.92
CA LEU A 43 -4.80 17.46 5.82
C LEU A 43 -5.07 18.79 5.07
N GLU A 44 -4.50 19.91 5.52
CA GLU A 44 -4.44 21.18 4.79
C GLU A 44 -3.19 21.27 3.89
N GLY A 45 -2.36 20.22 3.88
CA GLY A 45 -1.13 20.13 3.10
C GLY A 45 0.08 20.83 3.72
N LYS A 46 -0.04 21.32 4.97
CA LYS A 46 1.08 21.99 5.65
C LYS A 46 2.09 20.98 6.17
N TYR A 47 3.35 21.26 5.94
CA TYR A 47 4.46 20.45 6.43
C TYR A 47 4.52 20.45 7.96
N VAL A 48 4.58 19.27 8.54
CA VAL A 48 4.65 19.05 9.99
C VAL A 48 6.04 18.61 10.42
N GLY A 49 6.71 17.81 9.62
CA GLY A 49 8.03 17.27 9.91
C GLY A 49 8.38 16.05 9.07
N ALA A 50 9.56 15.48 9.32
CA ALA A 50 9.98 14.25 8.63
C ALA A 50 10.83 13.36 9.55
N ILE A 51 10.87 12.07 9.21
CA ILE A 51 11.85 11.12 9.72
C ILE A 51 12.79 10.80 8.55
N ASN A 52 13.95 11.40 8.55
CA ASN A 52 15.04 11.16 7.61
C ASN A 52 16.32 10.88 8.41
N LYS A 53 16.43 9.64 8.89
CA LYS A 53 17.48 9.23 9.82
C LYS A 53 18.23 8.00 9.31
N ARG A 54 18.64 8.05 8.05
CA ARG A 54 19.45 6.98 7.47
C ARG A 54 20.88 7.04 8.02
N GLY A 55 21.32 5.96 8.66
CA GLY A 55 22.64 5.88 9.26
C GLY A 55 22.83 4.65 10.14
N ARG A 56 23.92 4.61 10.90
CA ARG A 56 24.28 3.50 11.82
C ARG A 56 24.29 3.89 13.29
N GLY A 57 23.85 5.11 13.59
CA GLY A 57 23.82 5.64 14.94
C GLY A 57 22.61 5.15 15.73
N HIS A 58 22.54 5.62 16.97
CA HIS A 58 21.40 5.34 17.83
C HIS A 58 20.12 5.97 17.28
N GLY A 59 19.10 5.15 17.08
CA GLY A 59 17.84 5.61 16.49
C GLY A 59 17.92 5.92 15.00
N GLU A 60 18.88 5.35 14.28
CA GLU A 60 19.01 5.41 12.83
C GLU A 60 18.72 4.05 12.19
N TYR A 61 18.27 4.06 10.94
CA TYR A 61 18.01 2.89 10.14
C TYR A 61 18.91 2.84 8.90
N LEU A 62 19.24 1.65 8.42
CA LEU A 62 19.99 1.48 7.17
C LEU A 62 19.06 1.44 5.96
N SER A 63 17.85 0.92 6.12
CA SER A 63 16.85 0.84 5.05
C SER A 63 15.46 1.04 5.63
N LEU A 64 14.70 1.97 5.05
CA LEU A 64 13.28 2.13 5.30
C LEU A 64 12.52 1.28 4.30
N SER A 65 12.26 0.02 4.66
CA SER A 65 11.56 -0.90 3.77
C SER A 65 10.05 -0.59 3.71
N THR A 66 9.43 -0.48 4.87
CA THR A 66 8.03 -0.10 5.03
C THR A 66 7.80 0.52 6.41
N PHE A 67 6.66 1.14 6.62
CA PHE A 67 6.28 1.72 7.90
C PHE A 67 4.81 1.53 8.20
N ASP A 68 4.43 1.74 9.46
CA ASP A 68 3.05 1.88 9.86
C ASP A 68 2.89 2.86 11.03
N VAL A 69 1.66 3.25 11.33
CA VAL A 69 1.33 4.23 12.35
C VAL A 69 0.34 3.67 13.35
N ASN A 70 0.72 3.66 14.62
CA ASN A 70 -0.19 3.33 15.72
C ASN A 70 -0.78 4.62 16.30
N ASN A 71 -2.06 4.85 16.02
CA ASN A 71 -2.75 6.05 16.47
C ASN A 71 -2.92 6.10 18.00
N ASN A 72 -3.12 4.97 18.65
CA ASN A 72 -3.34 4.94 20.11
C ASN A 72 -2.08 5.36 20.88
N SER A 73 -0.93 4.85 20.48
CA SER A 73 0.36 5.19 21.11
C SER A 73 1.03 6.42 20.48
N LYS A 74 0.45 7.01 19.42
CA LYS A 74 1.03 8.12 18.65
C LYS A 74 2.46 7.82 18.18
N GLN A 75 2.66 6.62 17.64
CA GLN A 75 3.95 6.13 17.21
C GLN A 75 3.98 5.85 15.71
N ILE A 76 5.07 6.22 15.08
CA ILE A 76 5.46 5.83 13.73
C ILE A 76 6.46 4.70 13.89
N ILE A 77 6.20 3.59 13.22
CA ILE A 77 7.00 2.37 13.33
C ILE A 77 7.62 2.10 11.97
N ILE A 78 8.94 1.99 11.91
CA ILE A 78 9.71 1.73 10.69
C ILE A 78 10.29 0.33 10.75
N TYR A 79 10.19 -0.42 9.67
CA TYR A 79 10.93 -1.66 9.49
C TYR A 79 12.24 -1.40 8.74
N ASP A 80 13.35 -1.66 9.43
CA ASP A 80 14.70 -1.66 8.86
C ASP A 80 15.06 -3.08 8.38
N ALA A 81 14.95 -3.29 7.07
CA ALA A 81 15.18 -4.60 6.48
C ALA A 81 16.63 -5.09 6.60
N PHE A 82 17.61 -4.18 6.63
CA PHE A 82 19.02 -4.57 6.78
C PHE A 82 19.37 -5.08 8.16
N ASN A 83 18.74 -4.50 9.17
CA ASN A 83 19.02 -4.84 10.58
C ASN A 83 17.93 -5.74 11.19
N HIS A 84 16.91 -6.12 10.43
CA HIS A 84 15.77 -6.95 10.87
C HIS A 84 15.14 -6.45 12.17
N LYS A 85 14.92 -5.12 12.26
CA LYS A 85 14.39 -4.49 13.45
C LYS A 85 13.28 -3.49 13.13
N LEU A 86 12.46 -3.23 14.15
CA LEU A 86 11.50 -2.13 14.16
C LEU A 86 12.10 -0.96 14.94
N LEU A 87 11.97 0.24 14.39
CA LEU A 87 12.30 1.49 15.07
C LEU A 87 11.02 2.27 15.31
N PHE A 88 10.90 2.82 16.51
CA PHE A 88 9.73 3.56 16.96
C PHE A 88 10.08 5.03 17.14
N TYR A 89 9.27 5.89 16.56
CA TYR A 89 9.36 7.35 16.67
C TYR A 89 8.01 7.92 17.09
N ASN A 90 8.02 9.07 17.77
CA ASN A 90 6.78 9.82 17.96
C ASN A 90 6.44 10.64 16.70
N TYR A 91 5.27 11.30 16.71
CA TYR A 91 4.82 12.12 15.58
C TYR A 91 5.67 13.38 15.32
N ALA A 92 6.56 13.75 16.25
CA ALA A 92 7.55 14.78 16.04
C ALA A 92 8.88 14.25 15.46
N GLY A 93 8.94 12.96 15.10
CA GLY A 93 10.13 12.32 14.55
C GLY A 93 11.22 11.99 15.57
N ASN A 94 10.93 12.07 16.88
CA ASN A 94 11.90 11.70 17.91
C ASN A 94 11.90 10.19 18.12
N TYR A 95 13.11 9.62 18.17
CA TYR A 95 13.31 8.20 18.44
C TYR A 95 12.84 7.83 19.85
N ILE A 96 12.18 6.69 19.97
CA ILE A 96 11.65 6.15 21.23
C ILE A 96 12.42 4.89 21.63
N LYS A 97 12.41 3.88 20.74
CA LYS A 97 13.01 2.57 20.97
C LYS A 97 13.23 1.82 19.67
N GLN A 98 13.97 0.73 19.76
CA GLN A 98 14.03 -0.29 18.72
C GLN A 98 13.75 -1.66 19.29
N VAL A 99 13.28 -2.58 18.44
CA VAL A 99 12.97 -3.97 18.81
C VAL A 99 13.41 -4.86 17.67
N GLU A 100 14.11 -5.93 18.00
CA GLU A 100 14.39 -6.99 17.04
C GLU A 100 13.11 -7.83 16.85
N ILE A 101 12.78 -8.13 15.60
CA ILE A 101 11.65 -9.01 15.33
C ILE A 101 12.13 -10.46 15.15
N PRO A 102 11.34 -11.44 15.60
CA PRO A 102 11.76 -12.84 15.58
C PRO A 102 12.03 -13.30 14.17
N ASN A 103 13.28 -13.59 13.89
CA ASN A 103 13.79 -14.43 12.81
C ASN A 103 13.00 -14.36 11.49
N THR A 104 12.93 -13.15 10.94
CA THR A 104 12.23 -12.88 9.70
C THR A 104 13.20 -12.47 8.64
N ASP A 105 13.13 -13.10 7.50
CA ASP A 105 13.89 -12.63 6.38
C ASP A 105 13.19 -11.41 5.75
N LEU A 106 12.67 -11.41 4.62
CA LEU A 106 12.14 -10.19 4.02
C LEU A 106 10.68 -9.93 4.42
N VAL A 107 10.47 -9.03 5.38
CA VAL A 107 9.14 -8.44 5.58
C VAL A 107 8.87 -7.48 4.42
N ARG A 108 7.86 -7.77 3.63
CA ARG A 108 7.41 -6.90 2.55
C ARG A 108 6.49 -5.81 3.04
N ASP A 109 5.63 -6.16 3.98
CA ASP A 109 4.74 -5.21 4.61
C ASP A 109 4.40 -5.64 6.04
N PHE A 110 4.03 -4.69 6.87
CA PHE A 110 3.48 -4.95 8.19
C PHE A 110 2.38 -3.95 8.52
N ALA A 111 1.53 -4.33 9.47
CA ALA A 111 0.50 -3.47 9.99
C ALA A 111 0.39 -3.62 11.51
N VAL A 112 0.09 -2.52 12.20
CA VAL A 112 -0.07 -2.48 13.65
C VAL A 112 -1.52 -2.23 14.02
N PHE A 113 -2.05 -3.04 14.93
CA PHE A 113 -3.35 -2.83 15.56
C PHE A 113 -3.27 -1.84 16.72
N PRO A 114 -4.40 -1.21 17.10
CA PRO A 114 -4.44 -0.25 18.22
C PRO A 114 -3.94 -0.82 19.55
N ASN A 115 -4.12 -2.13 19.79
CA ASN A 115 -3.65 -2.83 21.00
C ASN A 115 -2.13 -3.11 20.99
N GLY A 116 -1.44 -2.80 19.88
CA GLY A 116 -0.01 -3.05 19.70
C GLY A 116 0.35 -4.40 19.10
N ASP A 117 -0.60 -5.30 18.88
CA ASP A 117 -0.38 -6.52 18.07
C ASP A 117 0.01 -6.12 16.64
N MET A 118 0.85 -6.92 16.01
CA MET A 118 1.34 -6.61 14.67
C MET A 118 1.16 -7.79 13.72
N LEU A 119 0.83 -7.48 12.48
CA LEU A 119 0.83 -8.42 11.35
C LEU A 119 2.10 -8.19 10.52
N PHE A 120 2.69 -9.27 10.06
CA PHE A 120 3.83 -9.25 9.15
C PHE A 120 3.55 -10.11 7.93
N TYR A 121 3.80 -9.55 6.78
CA TYR A 121 3.67 -10.24 5.50
C TYR A 121 5.03 -10.52 4.90
N THR A 122 5.36 -11.81 4.73
CA THR A 122 6.66 -12.31 4.26
C THR A 122 6.45 -13.30 3.12
N PRO A 123 6.11 -12.83 1.91
CA PRO A 123 5.80 -13.72 0.79
C PRO A 123 7.04 -14.37 0.15
N ASP A 124 8.21 -13.74 0.28
CA ASP A 124 9.40 -14.15 -0.44
C ASP A 124 10.06 -15.39 0.16
N TYR A 125 10.67 -16.15 -0.72
CA TYR A 125 11.45 -17.33 -0.36
C TYR A 125 12.94 -17.00 -0.26
N ASN A 126 13.56 -17.33 0.86
CA ASN A 126 14.99 -17.13 1.08
C ASN A 126 15.77 -18.42 1.41
N GLY A 127 15.13 -19.56 1.32
CA GLY A 127 15.76 -20.87 1.56
C GLY A 127 15.94 -21.26 3.01
N LYS A 128 15.51 -20.45 3.98
CA LYS A 128 15.73 -20.72 5.41
C LYS A 128 14.49 -21.16 6.19
N GLY A 129 13.38 -21.39 5.53
CA GLY A 129 12.19 -22.04 6.12
C GLY A 129 11.46 -21.25 7.21
N ILE A 130 11.53 -19.92 7.19
CA ILE A 130 10.97 -19.12 8.26
C ILE A 130 9.66 -18.49 7.84
N LYS A 131 8.61 -18.82 8.56
CA LYS A 131 7.30 -18.14 8.68
C LYS A 131 6.85 -17.37 7.43
N ARG A 132 7.03 -17.99 6.29
CA ARG A 132 6.61 -17.43 5.02
C ARG A 132 5.09 -17.30 4.98
N GLY A 133 4.59 -16.14 4.62
CA GLY A 133 3.17 -15.84 4.58
C GLY A 133 2.76 -14.70 5.48
N LEU A 134 1.60 -14.81 6.11
CA LEU A 134 1.09 -13.85 7.06
C LEU A 134 1.21 -14.42 8.48
N TRP A 135 1.79 -13.67 9.39
CA TRP A 135 1.95 -14.05 10.77
C TRP A 135 1.75 -12.84 11.71
N GLN A 136 1.51 -13.13 12.98
CA GLN A 136 1.16 -12.14 13.99
C GLN A 136 2.07 -12.24 15.20
N THR A 137 2.45 -11.08 15.75
CA THR A 137 3.00 -10.95 17.11
C THR A 137 1.97 -10.34 18.04
N ASP A 138 2.22 -10.51 19.34
CA ASP A 138 1.57 -9.71 20.37
C ASP A 138 2.22 -8.32 20.52
N SER A 139 1.70 -7.50 21.41
CA SER A 139 2.20 -6.15 21.73
C SER A 139 3.58 -6.13 22.39
N THR A 140 4.12 -7.29 22.78
CA THR A 140 5.51 -7.46 23.26
C THR A 140 6.45 -7.92 22.17
N TYR A 141 5.94 -7.99 20.91
CA TYR A 141 6.66 -8.42 19.70
C TYR A 141 7.03 -9.91 19.72
N THR A 142 6.39 -10.67 20.58
CA THR A 142 6.54 -12.12 20.63
C THR A 142 5.63 -12.78 19.59
N PHE A 143 6.16 -13.78 18.87
CA PHE A 143 5.37 -14.52 17.90
C PHE A 143 4.13 -15.14 18.53
N LYS A 144 2.97 -14.85 17.98
CA LYS A 144 1.67 -15.34 18.47
C LYS A 144 1.18 -16.52 17.63
N LYS A 145 1.04 -16.32 16.34
CA LYS A 145 0.53 -17.35 15.42
C LYS A 145 0.86 -17.03 13.97
N GLN A 146 0.89 -18.06 13.14
CA GLN A 146 0.85 -17.92 11.69
C GLN A 146 -0.61 -17.99 11.22
N LEU A 147 -1.02 -17.01 10.43
CA LEU A 147 -2.39 -16.87 9.95
C LEU A 147 -2.57 -17.49 8.57
N VAL A 148 -1.61 -17.26 7.69
CA VAL A 148 -1.59 -17.84 6.35
C VAL A 148 -0.18 -18.35 6.08
N HIS A 149 -0.09 -19.58 5.60
CA HIS A 149 1.17 -20.19 5.20
C HIS A 149 1.30 -20.16 3.69
N ILE A 150 2.47 -19.74 3.19
CA ILE A 150 2.83 -19.86 1.77
C ILE A 150 3.71 -21.08 1.59
N ASP A 151 3.33 -21.97 0.68
CA ASP A 151 4.13 -23.16 0.32
C ASP A 151 5.51 -22.73 -0.19
N ASP A 152 6.57 -23.40 0.28
CA ASP A 152 7.97 -23.11 -0.08
C ASP A 152 8.25 -23.27 -1.59
N ASN A 153 7.42 -24.03 -2.28
CA ASN A 153 7.50 -24.18 -3.74
C ASN A 153 6.85 -23.03 -4.51
N ASN A 154 6.22 -22.11 -3.84
CA ASN A 154 5.56 -20.97 -4.45
C ASN A 154 6.52 -19.76 -4.47
N ARG A 155 7.02 -19.40 -5.65
CA ARG A 155 8.00 -18.32 -5.83
C ARG A 155 7.34 -17.12 -6.50
N PHE A 156 6.26 -16.62 -5.98
CA PHE A 156 5.59 -15.46 -6.57
C PHE A 156 6.22 -14.14 -6.09
N CYS A 157 6.36 -13.20 -6.99
CA CYS A 157 6.72 -11.82 -6.69
C CYS A 157 5.64 -10.92 -7.28
N SER A 158 4.82 -10.32 -6.44
CA SER A 158 3.89 -9.29 -6.88
C SER A 158 4.59 -7.95 -7.06
N LEU A 159 4.11 -7.17 -8.00
CA LEU A 159 4.58 -5.80 -8.24
C LEU A 159 3.92 -4.77 -7.32
N THR A 160 2.95 -5.18 -6.49
CA THR A 160 2.32 -4.25 -5.53
C THR A 160 3.24 -3.93 -4.36
N HIS A 161 3.10 -2.73 -3.82
CA HIS A 161 3.80 -2.29 -2.61
C HIS A 161 2.89 -2.23 -1.38
N ASN A 162 1.57 -2.32 -1.57
CA ASN A 162 0.56 -2.26 -0.51
C ASN A 162 -0.12 -3.60 -0.36
N TYR A 163 0.37 -4.43 0.55
CA TYR A 163 -0.21 -5.75 0.81
C TYR A 163 -1.25 -5.71 1.91
N LEU A 164 -0.99 -4.94 2.96
CA LEU A 164 -1.85 -4.83 4.13
C LEU A 164 -2.53 -3.46 4.13
N VAL A 165 -3.84 -3.47 3.94
CA VAL A 165 -4.66 -2.26 3.84
C VAL A 165 -5.50 -2.09 5.09
N HIS A 166 -5.36 -0.97 5.77
CA HIS A 166 -6.22 -0.62 6.89
C HIS A 166 -7.61 -0.19 6.38
N VAL A 167 -8.60 -1.04 6.55
CA VAL A 167 -10.00 -0.73 6.26
C VAL A 167 -10.58 0.17 7.35
N ASN A 168 -10.19 -0.11 8.60
CA ASN A 168 -10.43 0.74 9.76
C ASN A 168 -9.38 0.40 10.85
N ASP A 169 -9.50 1.01 12.03
CA ASP A 169 -8.52 0.82 13.12
C ASP A 169 -8.31 -0.64 13.53
N THR A 170 -9.33 -1.50 13.41
CA THR A 170 -9.28 -2.89 13.87
C THR A 170 -9.36 -3.92 12.77
N LEU A 171 -9.59 -3.50 11.52
CA LEU A 171 -9.76 -4.37 10.37
C LEU A 171 -8.71 -4.07 9.31
N ILE A 172 -7.90 -5.08 9.02
CA ILE A 172 -6.90 -5.05 7.96
C ILE A 172 -7.33 -6.00 6.85
N SER A 173 -7.22 -5.56 5.61
CA SER A 173 -7.47 -6.36 4.43
C SER A 173 -6.16 -6.79 3.80
N LEU A 174 -6.11 -8.03 3.33
CA LEU A 174 -5.02 -8.60 2.55
C LEU A 174 -5.56 -9.23 1.28
N MET A 175 -5.03 -8.83 0.15
CA MET A 175 -5.24 -9.57 -1.10
C MET A 175 -4.33 -10.80 -1.11
N GLY A 176 -4.95 -11.97 -1.09
CA GLY A 176 -4.23 -13.23 -1.06
C GLY A 176 -3.57 -13.54 -2.39
N GLU A 177 -2.29 -13.27 -2.48
CA GLU A 177 -1.45 -13.81 -3.55
C GLU A 177 -1.07 -15.27 -3.31
N ILE A 178 -1.38 -15.69 -2.13
CA ILE A 178 -0.74 -16.73 -1.37
C ILE A 178 -1.10 -18.12 -1.91
N ASP A 179 -2.30 -18.32 -2.43
CA ASP A 179 -2.79 -19.66 -2.77
C ASP A 179 -3.28 -19.82 -4.19
N ASN A 180 -3.03 -18.88 -5.09
CA ASN A 180 -3.66 -18.84 -6.42
C ASN A 180 -5.21 -18.92 -6.37
N ASN A 181 -5.79 -18.72 -5.18
CA ASN A 181 -7.21 -18.93 -4.93
C ASN A 181 -8.03 -17.66 -5.12
N ASN A 182 -7.41 -16.55 -5.52
CA ASN A 182 -8.11 -15.27 -5.71
C ASN A 182 -8.91 -14.84 -4.48
N LEU A 183 -8.39 -15.13 -3.28
CA LEU A 183 -9.04 -14.81 -2.01
C LEU A 183 -8.56 -13.47 -1.48
N PHE A 184 -9.47 -12.77 -0.84
CA PHE A 184 -9.19 -11.61 -0.02
C PHE A 184 -9.52 -11.94 1.42
N TYR A 185 -8.70 -11.48 2.34
CA TYR A 185 -8.84 -11.77 3.75
C TYR A 185 -9.10 -10.50 4.54
N HIS A 186 -10.01 -10.60 5.49
CA HIS A 186 -10.18 -9.63 6.56
C HIS A 186 -9.55 -10.17 7.84
N ILE A 187 -8.73 -9.35 8.46
CA ILE A 187 -7.92 -9.74 9.63
C ILE A 187 -8.16 -8.74 10.74
N THR A 188 -8.50 -9.27 11.90
CA THR A 188 -8.58 -8.55 13.18
C THR A 188 -7.51 -9.08 14.13
N PRO A 189 -7.28 -8.48 15.30
CA PRO A 189 -6.34 -9.03 16.29
C PRO A 189 -6.60 -10.51 16.65
N ASP A 190 -7.85 -10.95 16.57
CA ASP A 190 -8.26 -12.28 17.01
C ASP A 190 -8.59 -13.25 15.89
N THR A 191 -9.07 -12.74 14.74
CA THR A 191 -9.64 -13.56 13.68
C THR A 191 -9.05 -13.26 12.31
N ILE A 192 -9.13 -14.26 11.43
CA ILE A 192 -8.94 -14.11 9.98
C ILE A 192 -10.12 -14.77 9.27
N THR A 193 -10.69 -14.09 8.30
CA THR A 193 -11.81 -14.57 7.49
C THR A 193 -11.59 -14.30 6.02
N VAL A 194 -12.10 -15.15 5.14
CA VAL A 194 -12.17 -14.85 3.71
C VAL A 194 -13.31 -13.85 3.50
N SER A 195 -12.97 -12.66 3.02
CA SER A 195 -13.94 -11.58 2.78
C SER A 195 -14.52 -11.62 1.38
N TYR A 196 -13.65 -11.82 0.38
CA TYR A 196 -14.04 -11.86 -1.01
C TYR A 196 -13.30 -12.96 -1.74
N LYS A 197 -13.91 -13.43 -2.82
CA LYS A 197 -13.28 -14.32 -3.80
C LYS A 197 -13.49 -13.75 -5.19
N LEU A 198 -12.40 -13.50 -5.88
CA LEU A 198 -12.47 -13.12 -7.29
C LEU A 198 -12.97 -14.33 -8.09
N LYS A 199 -14.17 -14.21 -8.66
CA LYS A 199 -14.69 -15.20 -9.62
C LYS A 199 -14.01 -14.96 -10.95
N SER A 200 -13.03 -15.74 -11.25
CA SER A 200 -12.34 -15.73 -12.51
C SER A 200 -12.18 -17.17 -12.95
N ASP A 201 -12.48 -17.46 -14.20
CA ASP A 201 -12.10 -18.72 -14.86
C ASP A 201 -10.57 -18.79 -15.04
N ILE A 202 -9.89 -17.80 -14.53
CA ILE A 202 -8.48 -17.54 -14.67
C ILE A 202 -7.80 -18.13 -13.46
N VAL A 203 -7.22 -19.29 -13.62
CA VAL A 203 -6.36 -19.93 -12.64
C VAL A 203 -4.93 -19.51 -12.95
N ILE A 204 -4.28 -18.78 -12.05
CA ILE A 204 -2.83 -18.62 -12.10
C ILE A 204 -2.25 -19.99 -11.79
N PRO A 205 -1.57 -20.67 -12.72
CA PRO A 205 -1.04 -22.00 -12.46
C PRO A 205 0.03 -21.92 -11.37
N LYS A 206 -0.03 -22.80 -10.38
CA LYS A 206 0.98 -22.94 -9.31
C LYS A 206 2.44 -23.01 -9.78
N ARG A 207 2.67 -23.14 -11.07
CA ARG A 207 3.95 -23.41 -11.71
C ARG A 207 4.57 -22.24 -12.48
N ILE A 208 3.93 -21.07 -12.55
CA ILE A 208 4.45 -19.91 -13.32
C ILE A 208 5.71 -19.30 -12.69
N LEU A 209 6.08 -19.74 -11.55
CA LEU A 209 7.01 -19.06 -10.65
C LEU A 209 8.40 -19.70 -10.68
N GLY A 210 9.09 -19.53 -11.77
CA GLY A 210 10.48 -19.96 -11.92
C GLY A 210 10.75 -20.86 -13.11
N VAL A 211 9.93 -20.77 -14.14
CA VAL A 211 10.18 -21.38 -15.43
C VAL A 211 10.38 -20.26 -16.43
N ASP A 212 11.60 -20.16 -16.94
CA ASP A 212 12.01 -19.20 -17.98
C ASP A 212 11.23 -19.37 -19.31
N ASP A 213 10.40 -20.42 -19.41
CA ASP A 213 9.64 -20.80 -20.61
C ASP A 213 8.12 -20.69 -20.48
N TYR A 214 7.60 -19.81 -19.60
CA TYR A 214 6.16 -19.60 -19.59
C TYR A 214 5.73 -18.78 -20.81
N ASP A 215 5.19 -19.49 -21.78
CA ASP A 215 4.66 -18.91 -22.99
C ASP A 215 3.29 -18.27 -22.70
N ILE A 216 3.34 -16.97 -22.49
CA ILE A 216 2.18 -16.10 -22.23
C ILE A 216 1.15 -16.25 -23.39
N ASP A 217 1.62 -16.37 -24.59
CA ASP A 217 0.78 -16.45 -25.81
C ASP A 217 -0.04 -17.74 -25.87
N LYS A 218 0.42 -18.82 -25.25
CA LYS A 218 -0.32 -20.09 -25.18
C LYS A 218 -1.43 -20.12 -24.13
N ASN A 219 -1.54 -19.07 -23.29
CA ASN A 219 -2.52 -19.01 -22.21
C ASN A 219 -3.23 -17.66 -22.15
N PRO A 220 -3.92 -17.26 -23.22
CA PRO A 220 -4.41 -15.90 -23.39
C PRO A 220 -5.45 -15.44 -22.36
N ASN A 221 -6.13 -16.35 -21.67
CA ASN A 221 -7.23 -16.03 -20.74
C ASN A 221 -6.80 -16.07 -19.25
N LYS A 222 -5.51 -15.98 -18.96
CA LYS A 222 -5.04 -16.08 -17.57
C LYS A 222 -4.70 -14.72 -16.99
N VAL A 223 -5.08 -14.48 -15.74
CA VAL A 223 -4.59 -13.36 -14.94
C VAL A 223 -3.15 -13.70 -14.53
N TYR A 224 -2.23 -12.80 -14.84
CA TYR A 224 -0.81 -13.01 -14.57
C TYR A 224 -0.36 -12.25 -13.34
N ASP A 225 -0.99 -11.15 -13.06
CA ASP A 225 -0.66 -10.33 -11.92
C ASP A 225 -1.91 -9.74 -11.31
N LYS A 226 -1.88 -9.56 -10.02
CA LYS A 226 -2.81 -8.73 -9.29
C LYS A 226 -2.05 -7.45 -8.98
N GLY A 227 -2.55 -6.35 -9.49
CA GLY A 227 -2.01 -5.03 -9.24
C GLY A 227 -2.37 -4.51 -7.85
N GLY A 228 -2.89 -3.29 -7.79
CA GLY A 228 -3.32 -2.67 -6.55
C GLY A 228 -4.53 -3.34 -5.92
N HIS A 229 -4.55 -3.29 -4.58
CA HIS A 229 -5.72 -3.62 -3.78
C HIS A 229 -6.00 -2.45 -2.85
N TYR A 230 -7.23 -1.96 -2.91
CA TYR A 230 -7.68 -0.80 -2.14
C TYR A 230 -9.01 -1.13 -1.51
N GLU A 231 -9.15 -0.89 -0.24
CA GLU A 231 -10.39 -1.20 0.46
C GLU A 231 -10.70 -0.16 1.52
N THR A 232 -11.96 0.24 1.54
CA THR A 232 -12.55 1.11 2.55
C THR A 232 -13.78 0.43 3.15
N ASP A 233 -14.48 1.06 4.06
CA ASP A 233 -15.73 0.49 4.60
C ASP A 233 -16.80 0.29 3.52
N ARG A 234 -16.77 1.06 2.43
CA ARG A 234 -17.81 1.04 1.41
C ARG A 234 -17.43 0.33 0.11
N VAL A 235 -16.20 0.45 -0.32
CA VAL A 235 -15.78 -0.11 -1.61
C VAL A 235 -14.54 -0.99 -1.46
N MET A 236 -14.46 -2.00 -2.30
CA MET A 236 -13.27 -2.79 -2.54
C MET A 236 -12.90 -2.64 -4.02
N ILE A 237 -11.65 -2.31 -4.28
CA ILE A 237 -11.08 -2.12 -5.61
C ILE A 237 -9.89 -3.06 -5.75
N CYS A 238 -9.81 -3.72 -6.89
CA CYS A 238 -8.72 -4.64 -7.20
C CYS A 238 -8.33 -4.47 -8.66
N ASP A 239 -7.05 -4.26 -8.90
CA ASP A 239 -6.48 -4.24 -10.23
C ASP A 239 -6.00 -5.64 -10.60
N ILE A 240 -6.28 -6.04 -11.81
CA ILE A 240 -5.82 -7.31 -12.37
C ILE A 240 -5.21 -7.08 -13.75
N LEU A 241 -4.13 -7.78 -14.04
CA LEU A 241 -3.52 -7.82 -15.36
C LEU A 241 -3.92 -9.11 -16.06
N ASN A 242 -4.53 -8.97 -17.22
CA ASN A 242 -4.92 -10.09 -18.09
C ASN A 242 -4.31 -9.91 -19.48
N ASN A 243 -3.69 -10.92 -20.02
CA ASN A 243 -3.01 -10.86 -21.32
C ASN A 243 -3.87 -10.43 -22.49
N ASN A 244 -5.15 -10.77 -22.48
CA ASN A 244 -6.04 -10.45 -23.61
C ASN A 244 -6.67 -9.06 -23.50
N ILE A 245 -6.78 -8.55 -22.26
CA ILE A 245 -7.60 -7.36 -21.98
C ILE A 245 -6.70 -6.22 -21.47
N GLY A 246 -5.43 -6.51 -21.11
CA GLY A 246 -4.58 -5.56 -20.43
C GLY A 246 -4.95 -5.43 -18.96
N PHE A 247 -4.83 -4.23 -18.43
CA PHE A 247 -5.26 -3.92 -17.07
C PHE A 247 -6.78 -3.84 -16.98
N CYS A 248 -7.33 -4.37 -15.90
CA CYS A 248 -8.74 -4.28 -15.57
C CYS A 248 -8.89 -3.96 -14.10
N THR A 249 -9.60 -2.91 -13.79
CA THR A 249 -9.97 -2.54 -12.42
C THR A 249 -11.36 -3.06 -12.11
N ILE A 250 -11.50 -3.79 -11.03
CA ILE A 250 -12.78 -4.28 -10.51
C ILE A 250 -13.13 -3.43 -9.29
N ILE A 251 -14.30 -2.79 -9.34
CA ILE A 251 -14.83 -2.01 -8.24
C ILE A 251 -16.05 -2.72 -7.69
N THR A 252 -16.04 -3.04 -6.41
CA THR A 252 -17.17 -3.69 -5.72
C THR A 252 -17.72 -2.76 -4.65
N ASP A 253 -18.99 -2.41 -4.77
CA ASP A 253 -19.73 -1.75 -3.70
C ASP A 253 -20.09 -2.79 -2.63
N LYS A 254 -19.67 -2.53 -1.40
CA LYS A 254 -19.80 -3.48 -0.28
C LYS A 254 -21.22 -3.55 0.29
N GLU A 255 -22.01 -2.52 0.11
CA GLU A 255 -23.40 -2.46 0.55
C GLU A 255 -24.31 -3.25 -0.41
N THR A 256 -24.26 -2.91 -1.69
CA THR A 256 -25.10 -3.53 -2.71
C THR A 256 -24.58 -4.88 -3.21
N LYS A 257 -23.32 -5.20 -2.94
CA LYS A 257 -22.59 -6.38 -3.46
C LYS A 257 -22.47 -6.41 -4.99
N GLN A 258 -22.69 -5.28 -5.64
CA GLN A 258 -22.53 -5.15 -7.08
C GLN A 258 -21.06 -4.87 -7.42
N SER A 259 -20.60 -5.49 -8.50
CA SER A 259 -19.24 -5.30 -9.01
C SER A 259 -19.28 -4.81 -10.45
N ASN A 260 -18.53 -3.75 -10.72
CA ASN A 260 -18.31 -3.21 -12.05
C ASN A 260 -16.88 -3.46 -12.48
N ARG A 261 -16.67 -3.65 -13.78
CA ARG A 261 -15.35 -3.79 -14.39
C ARG A 261 -15.08 -2.58 -15.26
N ILE A 262 -13.94 -1.96 -15.04
CA ILE A 262 -13.40 -0.90 -15.89
C ILE A 262 -12.26 -1.53 -16.68
N TYR A 263 -12.42 -1.63 -17.98
CA TYR A 263 -11.36 -2.13 -18.85
C TYR A 263 -10.45 -1.00 -19.25
N ASP A 264 -9.19 -1.28 -19.16
CA ASP A 264 -8.16 -0.42 -19.67
C ASP A 264 -7.90 -0.76 -21.14
N GLY A 265 -8.82 -0.34 -21.99
CA GLY A 265 -8.61 -0.38 -23.43
C GLY A 265 -7.60 0.71 -23.87
N THR A 266 -7.47 0.92 -25.16
CA THR A 266 -6.62 1.96 -25.80
C THR A 266 -6.87 3.39 -25.28
N ASP A 267 -7.91 3.58 -24.49
CA ASP A 267 -8.30 4.85 -23.86
C ASP A 267 -7.67 5.08 -22.47
N TYR A 268 -6.83 4.17 -21.96
CA TYR A 268 -6.17 4.33 -20.65
C TYR A 268 -5.37 5.62 -20.54
N ALA A 269 -4.68 5.98 -21.59
CA ALA A 269 -3.97 7.26 -21.66
C ALA A 269 -4.92 8.47 -21.56
N TYR A 270 -6.16 8.32 -22.00
CA TYR A 270 -7.16 9.39 -21.97
C TYR A 270 -7.87 9.48 -20.60
N THR A 271 -8.23 8.35 -19.99
CA THR A 271 -8.87 8.32 -18.68
C THR A 271 -7.91 8.68 -17.55
N MET A 272 -6.62 8.33 -17.66
CA MET A 272 -5.58 8.73 -16.71
C MET A 272 -5.33 10.25 -16.70
N GLN A 273 -5.76 11.00 -17.72
CA GLN A 273 -5.59 12.45 -17.74
C GLN A 273 -6.61 13.17 -16.82
N PHE A 274 -7.74 12.58 -16.50
CA PHE A 274 -8.84 13.27 -15.84
C PHE A 274 -9.26 12.70 -14.49
N VAL A 275 -8.82 11.49 -14.15
CA VAL A 275 -9.12 10.86 -12.86
C VAL A 275 -7.80 10.53 -12.17
N PRO A 276 -7.55 11.05 -10.96
CA PRO A 276 -6.33 10.69 -10.24
C PRO A 276 -6.32 9.18 -10.03
N PRO A 277 -5.20 8.52 -10.36
CA PRO A 277 -5.07 7.10 -10.12
C PRO A 277 -5.21 6.84 -8.62
N ILE A 278 -5.97 5.81 -8.25
CA ILE A 278 -5.99 5.33 -6.88
C ILE A 278 -4.68 4.58 -6.67
N ASN A 279 -3.86 5.08 -5.75
CA ASN A 279 -2.56 4.49 -5.44
C ASN A 279 -2.54 3.78 -4.08
N PHE A 280 -3.40 4.23 -3.16
CA PHE A 280 -3.49 3.72 -1.80
C PHE A 280 -4.93 3.79 -1.29
N SER A 281 -5.19 3.07 -0.20
CA SER A 281 -6.37 3.29 0.62
C SER A 281 -5.98 3.17 2.09
N ASP A 282 -6.63 3.96 2.92
CA ASP A 282 -6.45 3.93 4.37
C ASP A 282 -7.75 4.37 5.04
N HIS A 283 -8.29 3.49 5.88
CA HIS A 283 -9.59 3.71 6.51
C HIS A 283 -10.67 4.02 5.45
N ASN A 284 -11.29 5.19 5.56
CA ASN A 284 -12.35 5.62 4.67
C ASN A 284 -11.85 6.43 3.47
N TYR A 285 -10.55 6.46 3.21
CA TYR A 285 -9.98 7.24 2.13
C TYR A 285 -9.48 6.34 1.00
N LEU A 286 -9.88 6.65 -0.22
CA LEU A 286 -9.14 6.29 -1.42
C LEU A 286 -8.18 7.44 -1.72
N ILE A 287 -6.93 7.11 -1.93
CA ILE A 287 -5.84 8.09 -2.00
C ILE A 287 -5.18 7.98 -3.36
N GLY A 288 -5.17 9.07 -4.09
CA GLY A 288 -4.41 9.22 -5.31
C GLY A 288 -3.46 10.41 -5.22
N TYR A 289 -2.49 10.48 -6.11
CA TYR A 289 -1.61 11.62 -6.21
C TYR A 289 -1.14 11.87 -7.64
N TYR A 290 -0.82 13.15 -7.91
CA TYR A 290 -0.06 13.56 -9.08
C TYR A 290 1.22 14.28 -8.64
N SER A 291 2.32 13.99 -9.29
CA SER A 291 3.50 14.85 -9.16
C SER A 291 3.24 16.19 -9.85
N SER A 292 3.77 17.26 -9.31
CA SER A 292 3.71 18.58 -9.96
C SER A 292 4.26 18.54 -11.40
N ASP A 293 5.27 17.74 -11.64
CA ASP A 293 5.86 17.51 -12.98
C ASP A 293 4.85 17.04 -14.03
N ILE A 294 3.96 16.10 -13.66
CA ILE A 294 2.93 15.57 -14.57
C ILE A 294 1.93 16.68 -14.90
N ILE A 295 1.54 17.46 -13.90
CA ILE A 295 0.59 18.55 -14.05
C ILE A 295 1.20 19.65 -14.94
N LEU A 296 2.44 20.04 -14.70
CA LEU A 296 3.13 21.09 -15.43
C LEU A 296 3.43 20.72 -16.90
N LYS A 297 3.61 19.43 -17.18
CA LYS A 297 3.80 18.92 -18.55
C LYS A 297 2.52 18.92 -19.38
N ASN A 298 1.35 19.11 -18.74
CA ASN A 298 0.06 19.17 -19.42
C ASN A 298 -0.63 20.53 -19.12
N PRO A 299 -0.37 21.58 -19.93
CA PRO A 299 -0.89 22.92 -19.69
C PRO A 299 -2.41 23.00 -19.61
N GLU A 300 -3.13 22.28 -20.47
CA GLU A 300 -4.60 22.28 -20.48
C GLU A 300 -5.16 21.68 -19.18
N PHE A 301 -4.59 20.58 -18.72
CA PHE A 301 -4.95 19.96 -17.45
C PHE A 301 -4.63 20.87 -16.27
N LYS A 302 -3.46 21.51 -16.28
CA LYS A 302 -3.05 22.49 -15.28
C LYS A 302 -4.02 23.68 -15.21
N GLU A 303 -4.29 24.32 -16.34
CA GLU A 303 -5.18 25.50 -16.37
C GLU A 303 -6.61 25.18 -15.93
N THR A 304 -7.10 23.99 -16.30
CA THR A 304 -8.46 23.58 -16.00
C THR A 304 -8.65 23.21 -14.53
N PHE A 305 -7.71 22.47 -13.95
CA PHE A 305 -7.89 21.83 -12.64
C PHE A 305 -6.96 22.37 -11.56
N TYR A 306 -5.80 22.91 -11.93
CA TYR A 306 -4.72 23.27 -10.99
C TYR A 306 -3.99 24.55 -11.38
N PRO A 307 -4.71 25.68 -11.59
CA PRO A 307 -4.10 26.92 -12.10
C PRO A 307 -2.96 27.44 -11.18
N ASP A 308 -3.07 27.19 -9.88
CA ASP A 308 -2.14 27.69 -8.87
C ASP A 308 -0.87 26.84 -8.72
N ILE A 309 -0.76 25.71 -9.43
CA ILE A 309 0.42 24.86 -9.35
C ILE A 309 1.60 25.48 -10.09
N THR A 310 2.72 25.60 -9.40
CA THR A 310 3.99 26.08 -9.95
C THR A 310 5.04 24.96 -9.99
N ALA A 311 6.17 25.20 -10.66
CA ALA A 311 7.28 24.26 -10.71
C ALA A 311 7.89 23.95 -9.32
N GLU A 312 7.63 24.79 -8.35
CA GLU A 312 8.13 24.67 -6.98
C GLU A 312 7.17 23.89 -6.09
N SER A 313 5.97 23.55 -6.59
CA SER A 313 4.97 22.80 -5.82
C SER A 313 5.35 21.33 -5.72
N ASN A 314 5.08 20.78 -4.56
CA ASN A 314 5.15 19.33 -4.33
C ASN A 314 3.98 18.60 -4.99
N HIS A 315 3.91 17.30 -4.74
CA HIS A 315 2.82 16.45 -5.19
C HIS A 315 1.47 16.94 -4.69
N ILE A 316 0.45 16.67 -5.48
CA ILE A 316 -0.94 16.90 -5.09
C ILE A 316 -1.59 15.58 -4.76
N PHE A 317 -2.11 15.50 -3.55
CA PHE A 317 -2.86 14.35 -3.08
C PHE A 317 -4.35 14.57 -3.20
N TYR A 318 -5.06 13.50 -3.51
CA TYR A 318 -6.49 13.43 -3.54
C TYR A 318 -6.95 12.44 -2.49
N LEU A 319 -7.76 12.91 -1.57
CA LEU A 319 -8.46 12.07 -0.63
C LEU A 319 -9.93 12.02 -1.04
N THR A 320 -10.37 10.87 -1.52
CA THR A 320 -11.78 10.63 -1.79
C THR A 320 -12.39 9.97 -0.57
N TYR A 321 -13.21 10.73 0.14
CA TYR A 321 -13.95 10.26 1.31
C TYR A 321 -15.30 9.68 0.92
N HIS A 322 -15.80 8.69 1.68
CA HIS A 322 -17.10 8.09 1.45
C HIS A 322 -18.25 9.07 1.51
N GLY A 323 -18.93 9.20 0.43
CA GLY A 323 -20.09 10.06 0.24
C GLY A 323 -20.41 10.25 -1.24
N TYR A 324 -19.55 9.80 -2.13
CA TYR A 324 -19.82 9.91 -3.55
C TYR A 324 -20.86 8.88 -3.99
N ASN A 325 -21.87 9.41 -4.65
CA ASN A 325 -22.89 8.65 -5.34
C ASN A 325 -22.20 7.82 -6.46
N THR A 326 -22.15 6.51 -6.34
CA THR A 326 -21.58 5.61 -7.35
C THR A 326 -22.31 5.64 -8.69
N SER A 327 -23.31 6.52 -8.84
CA SER A 327 -23.99 6.77 -10.12
C SER A 327 -23.18 7.66 -11.08
N ALA A 328 -21.96 8.04 -10.73
CA ALA A 328 -21.08 8.88 -11.57
C ALA A 328 -19.87 8.10 -12.16
N PHE A 329 -19.83 6.77 -11.96
CA PHE A 329 -18.83 5.91 -12.59
C PHE A 329 -19.48 4.94 -13.58
#